data_82162158799d06a433f59d4700a813af
#
_entry.id   82162158799d06a433f59d4700a813af
#
_cell.length_a   1.000
_cell.length_b   1.000
_cell.length_c   1.000
_cell.angle_alpha   90.00
_cell.angle_beta   90.00
_cell.angle_gamma   90.00
#
_symmetry.space_group_name_H-M   'P 1'
#
loop_
_entity.id
_entity.type
_entity.pdbx_description
1 polymer ?
#
loop_
_entity_poly.entity_id
_entity_poly.type
_entity_poly.pdbx_seq_one_letter_code
_entity_poly.pdbx_strand_id
1 'polypeptide(L)'
;MMSLSKNIIDELKNQGSIPNVYQEHLIKVFDNIQLNIGLIDEIVNFFKKRSLGIYIWGEVGRGKTLLTNAFLKNLPKKIHFQNFHYIEFMNYIHENLTNLSGKKDPLKEIAKILSKNNRLICIDEFQVEDVTDAMIIGNLLNMLLSLNVIIVITSNAHPDNLYIDGLQRQKLMKSINFLKTRIEIFHLKGDIDYRTNKIINLDHKNTEFFKDHDIHEFINNAFGINNIINELIINDRKFICKNLSIIFLWIX
;
A
#
# COMPACT_ATOMS: atom_id res chain seq x y z
N MET A 1 -27.61 5.32 -6.28
CA MET A 1 -26.21 5.51 -5.88
C MET A 1 -25.33 4.71 -6.83
N MET A 2 -24.33 5.32 -7.48
CA MET A 2 -23.35 4.58 -8.28
C MET A 2 -22.54 3.67 -7.35
N SER A 3 -22.14 2.49 -7.84
CA SER A 3 -21.28 1.59 -7.07
C SER A 3 -19.89 2.23 -6.91
N LEU A 4 -19.21 1.91 -5.83
CA LEU A 4 -17.85 2.37 -5.56
C LEU A 4 -16.92 1.97 -6.71
N SER A 5 -17.05 0.74 -7.19
CA SER A 5 -16.28 0.21 -8.33
C SER A 5 -16.44 1.05 -9.60
N LYS A 6 -17.65 1.53 -9.89
CA LYS A 6 -17.87 2.38 -11.05
C LYS A 6 -17.14 3.72 -10.94
N ASN A 7 -17.24 4.36 -9.77
CA ASN A 7 -16.52 5.63 -9.53
C ASN A 7 -15.01 5.48 -9.69
N ILE A 8 -14.45 4.38 -9.18
CA ILE A 8 -13.00 4.09 -9.30
C ILE A 8 -12.60 3.92 -10.77
N ILE A 9 -13.38 3.16 -11.53
CA ILE A 9 -13.10 2.92 -12.98
C ILE A 9 -13.15 4.25 -13.74
N ASP A 10 -14.17 5.06 -13.50
CA ASP A 10 -14.32 6.35 -14.17
C ASP A 10 -13.16 7.31 -13.83
N GLU A 11 -12.73 7.33 -12.56
CA GLU A 11 -11.56 8.11 -12.13
C GLU A 11 -10.27 7.67 -12.84
N LEU A 12 -10.01 6.36 -12.88
CA LEU A 12 -8.81 5.82 -13.51
C LEU A 12 -8.79 6.14 -15.01
N LYS A 13 -9.93 6.02 -15.70
CA LYS A 13 -10.06 6.38 -17.11
C LYS A 13 -9.78 7.87 -17.36
N ASN A 14 -10.30 8.74 -16.48
CA ASN A 14 -10.06 10.19 -16.57
C ASN A 14 -8.58 10.54 -16.37
N GLN A 15 -7.84 9.69 -15.65
CA GLN A 15 -6.38 9.82 -15.47
C GLN A 15 -5.59 9.17 -16.62
N GLY A 16 -6.27 8.66 -17.65
CA GLY A 16 -5.63 7.98 -18.78
C GLY A 16 -5.19 6.55 -18.48
N SER A 17 -5.66 5.98 -17.36
CA SER A 17 -5.30 4.62 -16.96
C SER A 17 -6.47 3.68 -17.19
N ILE A 18 -6.27 2.65 -18.02
CA ILE A 18 -7.29 1.64 -18.31
C ILE A 18 -6.97 0.39 -17.48
N PRO A 19 -7.84 0.05 -16.52
CA PRO A 19 -7.62 -1.16 -15.72
C PRO A 19 -7.69 -2.42 -16.57
N ASN A 20 -6.79 -3.37 -16.33
CA ASN A 20 -6.86 -4.69 -16.93
C ASN A 20 -7.89 -5.58 -16.20
N VAL A 21 -8.14 -6.78 -16.72
CA VAL A 21 -9.14 -7.73 -16.19
C VAL A 21 -8.90 -8.03 -14.69
N TYR A 22 -7.66 -8.22 -14.27
CA TYR A 22 -7.31 -8.50 -12.86
C TYR A 22 -7.55 -7.30 -11.96
N GLN A 23 -7.24 -6.10 -12.46
CA GLN A 23 -7.47 -4.84 -11.76
C GLN A 23 -8.97 -4.54 -11.65
N GLU A 24 -9.73 -4.77 -12.72
CA GLU A 24 -11.20 -4.64 -12.68
C GLU A 24 -11.82 -5.60 -11.65
N HIS A 25 -11.29 -6.82 -11.56
CA HIS A 25 -11.75 -7.79 -10.56
C HIS A 25 -11.49 -7.27 -9.14
N LEU A 26 -10.29 -6.74 -8.86
CA LEU A 26 -9.98 -6.13 -7.56
C LEU A 26 -10.94 -4.96 -7.26
N ILE A 27 -11.18 -4.09 -8.25
CA ILE A 27 -12.08 -2.94 -8.08
C ILE A 27 -13.50 -3.40 -7.70
N LYS A 28 -13.98 -4.50 -8.29
CA LYS A 28 -15.28 -5.09 -7.92
C LYS A 28 -15.27 -5.69 -6.50
N VAL A 29 -14.15 -6.25 -6.07
CA VAL A 29 -13.98 -6.78 -4.71
C VAL A 29 -14.10 -5.67 -3.66
N PHE A 30 -13.66 -4.46 -3.96
CA PHE A 30 -13.84 -3.32 -3.04
C PHE A 30 -15.31 -3.06 -2.67
N ASP A 31 -16.27 -3.38 -3.54
CA ASP A 31 -17.70 -3.27 -3.23
C ASP A 31 -18.15 -4.23 -2.10
N ASN A 32 -17.38 -5.29 -1.82
CA ASN A 32 -17.68 -6.26 -0.77
C ASN A 32 -17.16 -5.83 0.62
N ILE A 33 -16.36 -4.77 0.71
CA ILE A 33 -15.84 -4.28 1.98
C ILE A 33 -16.98 -3.65 2.79
N GLN A 34 -17.03 -3.96 4.08
CA GLN A 34 -18.08 -3.50 4.99
C GLN A 34 -17.88 -2.03 5.40
N LEU A 35 -18.26 -1.09 4.55
CA LEU A 35 -18.10 0.35 4.81
C LEU A 35 -19.18 0.93 5.75
N ASN A 36 -20.36 0.33 5.83
CA ASN A 36 -21.49 0.84 6.62
C ASN A 36 -21.46 0.39 8.09
N ILE A 37 -21.94 1.25 8.98
CA ILE A 37 -21.91 1.07 10.44
C ILE A 37 -23.34 1.11 11.04
N GLY A 38 -24.37 0.80 10.28
CA GLY A 38 -25.73 0.82 10.80
C GLY A 38 -26.12 -0.48 11.51
N LEU A 39 -26.96 -0.43 12.55
CA LEU A 39 -27.52 -1.61 13.21
C LEU A 39 -28.23 -2.55 12.22
N ILE A 40 -28.92 -1.98 11.25
CA ILE A 40 -29.57 -2.73 10.17
C ILE A 40 -28.50 -3.39 9.27
N ASP A 41 -27.36 -2.70 9.07
CA ASP A 41 -26.26 -3.21 8.28
C ASP A 41 -25.58 -4.42 8.93
N GLU A 42 -25.55 -4.53 10.25
CA GLU A 42 -25.02 -5.71 10.95
C GLU A 42 -25.84 -6.96 10.60
N ILE A 43 -27.17 -6.84 10.57
CA ILE A 43 -28.07 -7.94 10.19
C ILE A 43 -27.87 -8.31 8.71
N VAL A 44 -27.81 -7.32 7.84
CA VAL A 44 -27.59 -7.53 6.38
C VAL A 44 -26.20 -8.14 6.14
N ASN A 45 -25.20 -7.71 6.87
CA ASN A 45 -23.82 -8.18 6.73
C ASN A 45 -23.66 -9.64 7.21
N PHE A 46 -24.43 -10.06 8.22
CA PHE A 46 -24.46 -11.44 8.68
C PHE A 46 -24.89 -12.39 7.54
N PHE A 47 -25.85 -11.95 6.72
CA PHE A 47 -26.33 -12.74 5.59
C PHE A 47 -25.45 -12.59 4.32
N LYS A 48 -24.69 -11.50 4.18
CA LYS A 48 -23.89 -11.18 3.00
C LYS A 48 -22.39 -11.32 3.23
N LYS A 49 -21.88 -12.22 4.01
CA LYS A 49 -20.44 -12.48 4.20
C LYS A 49 -19.51 -11.31 3.78
N ARG A 50 -19.77 -10.12 4.31
CA ARG A 50 -18.92 -8.94 3.98
C ARG A 50 -17.63 -8.99 4.78
N SER A 51 -16.55 -8.65 4.10
CA SER A 51 -15.22 -8.64 4.67
C SER A 51 -14.94 -7.36 5.47
N LEU A 52 -14.20 -7.44 6.57
CA LEU A 52 -13.68 -6.30 7.33
C LEU A 52 -12.41 -5.69 6.68
N GLY A 53 -12.16 -5.99 5.42
CA GLY A 53 -11.03 -5.42 4.71
C GLY A 53 -10.50 -6.34 3.64
N ILE A 54 -9.29 -6.03 3.18
CA ILE A 54 -8.67 -6.78 2.10
C ILE A 54 -7.14 -6.73 2.25
N TYR A 55 -6.50 -7.86 1.99
CA TYR A 55 -5.05 -7.98 1.82
C TYR A 55 -4.76 -8.25 0.33
N ILE A 56 -4.16 -7.28 -0.33
CA ILE A 56 -3.87 -7.32 -1.77
C ILE A 56 -2.38 -7.66 -1.92
N TRP A 57 -2.09 -8.80 -2.54
CA TRP A 57 -0.70 -9.19 -2.77
C TRP A 57 -0.43 -9.44 -4.24
N GLY A 58 0.84 -9.33 -4.63
CA GLY A 58 1.28 -9.55 -6.01
C GLY A 58 2.61 -8.85 -6.25
N GLU A 59 3.21 -9.14 -7.38
CA GLU A 59 4.51 -8.60 -7.76
C GLU A 59 4.51 -7.06 -7.83
N VAL A 60 5.70 -6.49 -7.79
CA VAL A 60 5.92 -5.05 -7.97
C VAL A 60 5.40 -4.61 -9.36
N GLY A 61 4.89 -3.39 -9.46
CA GLY A 61 4.42 -2.82 -10.73
C GLY A 61 3.01 -3.24 -11.15
N ARG A 62 2.28 -4.06 -10.38
CA ARG A 62 0.91 -4.52 -10.74
C ARG A 62 -0.18 -3.45 -10.50
N GLY A 63 0.17 -2.33 -9.87
CA GLY A 63 -0.78 -1.24 -9.61
C GLY A 63 -1.51 -1.34 -8.28
N LYS A 64 -0.99 -2.11 -7.30
CA LYS A 64 -1.59 -2.25 -5.97
C LYS A 64 -1.87 -0.89 -5.33
N THR A 65 -0.82 -0.08 -5.17
CA THR A 65 -0.91 1.28 -4.59
C THR A 65 -1.84 2.20 -5.37
N LEU A 66 -1.78 2.14 -6.73
CA LEU A 66 -2.66 2.94 -7.59
C LEU A 66 -4.14 2.63 -7.32
N LEU A 67 -4.50 1.35 -7.31
CA LEU A 67 -5.88 0.90 -7.11
C LEU A 67 -6.35 1.19 -5.69
N THR A 68 -5.49 0.99 -4.70
CA THR A 68 -5.79 1.29 -3.30
C THR A 68 -6.01 2.79 -3.09
N ASN A 69 -5.17 3.64 -3.68
CA ASN A 69 -5.34 5.09 -3.62
C ASN A 69 -6.64 5.53 -4.30
N ALA A 70 -6.98 4.96 -5.46
CA ALA A 70 -8.26 5.23 -6.12
C ALA A 70 -9.44 4.77 -5.24
N PHE A 71 -9.34 3.63 -4.57
CA PHE A 71 -10.34 3.18 -3.60
C PHE A 71 -10.51 4.18 -2.46
N LEU A 72 -9.40 4.60 -1.82
CA LEU A 72 -9.43 5.53 -0.67
C LEU A 72 -10.05 6.88 -1.05
N LYS A 73 -9.71 7.43 -2.21
CA LYS A 73 -10.26 8.70 -2.72
C LYS A 73 -11.78 8.63 -2.96
N ASN A 74 -12.30 7.46 -3.31
CA ASN A 74 -13.72 7.28 -3.62
C ASN A 74 -14.54 6.81 -2.42
N LEU A 75 -13.94 6.74 -1.22
CA LEU A 75 -14.69 6.40 -0.01
C LEU A 75 -15.75 7.47 0.32
N PRO A 76 -16.91 7.06 0.87
CA PRO A 76 -17.87 8.03 1.39
C PRO A 76 -17.22 8.98 2.39
N LYS A 77 -17.55 10.27 2.34
CA LYS A 77 -16.98 11.32 3.21
C LYS A 77 -17.11 11.04 4.72
N LYS A 78 -18.08 10.22 5.11
CA LYS A 78 -18.30 9.81 6.52
C LYS A 78 -17.28 8.76 7.00
N ILE A 79 -16.49 8.18 6.10
CA ILE A 79 -15.50 7.17 6.45
C ILE A 79 -14.17 7.88 6.70
N HIS A 80 -13.82 8.07 7.96
CA HIS A 80 -12.49 8.56 8.35
C HIS A 80 -11.47 7.43 8.18
N PHE A 81 -10.38 7.72 7.53
CA PHE A 81 -9.32 6.74 7.28
C PHE A 81 -7.93 7.35 7.46
N GLN A 82 -6.97 6.52 7.77
CA GLN A 82 -5.55 6.83 7.66
C GLN A 82 -4.88 5.88 6.69
N ASN A 83 -3.97 6.42 5.90
CA ASN A 83 -3.14 5.68 4.97
C ASN A 83 -1.69 5.82 5.41
N PHE A 84 -1.02 4.70 5.65
CA PHE A 84 0.37 4.65 6.09
C PHE A 84 1.19 3.80 5.13
N HIS A 85 2.40 4.21 4.88
CA HIS A 85 3.44 3.27 4.47
C HIS A 85 3.80 2.38 5.68
N TYR A 86 4.15 1.11 5.47
CA TYR A 86 4.42 0.18 6.57
C TYR A 86 5.44 0.72 7.58
N ILE A 87 6.55 1.29 7.08
CA ILE A 87 7.61 1.85 7.93
C ILE A 87 7.06 3.01 8.79
N GLU A 88 6.27 3.90 8.20
CA GLU A 88 5.63 5.02 8.92
C GLU A 88 4.67 4.51 10.00
N PHE A 89 3.93 3.45 9.67
CA PHE A 89 3.00 2.83 10.63
C PHE A 89 3.76 2.27 11.82
N MET A 90 4.84 1.51 11.58
CA MET A 90 5.62 0.93 12.68
C MET A 90 6.30 2.02 13.53
N ASN A 91 6.84 3.07 12.91
CA ASN A 91 7.40 4.23 13.64
C ASN A 91 6.34 4.87 14.55
N TYR A 92 5.14 5.11 14.01
CA TYR A 92 4.02 5.64 14.80
C TYR A 92 3.71 4.74 16.00
N ILE A 93 3.69 3.42 15.81
CA ILE A 93 3.41 2.46 16.89
C ILE A 93 4.53 2.50 17.95
N HIS A 94 5.80 2.47 17.56
CA HIS A 94 6.94 2.50 18.48
C HIS A 94 6.96 3.79 19.31
N GLU A 95 6.72 4.95 18.71
CA GLU A 95 6.61 6.22 19.42
C GLU A 95 5.49 6.18 20.47
N ASN A 96 4.32 5.68 20.09
CA ASN A 96 3.18 5.60 21.02
C ASN A 96 3.40 4.56 22.13
N LEU A 97 4.09 3.44 21.85
CA LEU A 97 4.47 2.47 22.88
C LEU A 97 5.39 3.12 23.92
N THR A 98 6.34 3.92 23.47
CA THR A 98 7.24 4.68 24.35
C THR A 98 6.45 5.67 25.21
N ASN A 99 5.56 6.45 24.60
CA ASN A 99 4.74 7.46 25.28
C ASN A 99 3.76 6.85 26.30
N LEU A 100 3.34 5.59 26.08
CA LEU A 100 2.40 4.86 26.94
C LEU A 100 3.07 3.83 27.84
N SER A 101 4.39 3.93 28.03
CA SER A 101 5.19 2.93 28.76
C SER A 101 4.72 2.64 30.20
N GLY A 102 4.01 3.57 30.83
CA GLY A 102 3.44 3.37 32.17
C GLY A 102 2.05 2.69 32.21
N LYS A 103 1.44 2.40 31.08
CA LYS A 103 0.11 1.77 31.02
C LYS A 103 0.22 0.24 31.10
N LYS A 104 -0.80 -0.39 31.67
CA LYS A 104 -0.88 -1.86 31.80
C LYS A 104 -0.82 -2.60 30.45
N ASP A 105 -1.45 -2.04 29.42
CA ASP A 105 -1.51 -2.63 28.08
C ASP A 105 -1.42 -1.52 27.03
N PRO A 106 -0.21 -1.00 26.76
CA PRO A 106 -0.05 0.13 25.86
C PRO A 106 -0.51 -0.17 24.43
N LEU A 107 -0.30 -1.37 23.92
CA LEU A 107 -0.74 -1.75 22.56
C LEU A 107 -2.27 -1.68 22.41
N LYS A 108 -3.00 -2.11 23.43
CA LYS A 108 -4.47 -2.02 23.45
C LYS A 108 -4.94 -0.56 23.46
N GLU A 109 -4.23 0.32 24.17
CA GLU A 109 -4.57 1.74 24.17
C GLU A 109 -4.33 2.36 22.78
N ILE A 110 -3.23 2.00 22.11
CA ILE A 110 -2.97 2.41 20.71
C ILE A 110 -4.11 1.94 19.80
N ALA A 111 -4.52 0.67 19.92
CA ALA A 111 -5.63 0.14 19.11
C ALA A 111 -6.93 0.93 19.33
N LYS A 112 -7.23 1.32 20.57
CA LYS A 112 -8.40 2.15 20.89
C LYS A 112 -8.29 3.54 20.30
N ILE A 113 -7.13 4.18 20.39
CA ILE A 113 -6.90 5.52 19.81
C ILE A 113 -7.12 5.48 18.28
N LEU A 114 -6.51 4.50 17.63
CA LEU A 114 -6.65 4.33 16.18
C LEU A 114 -8.10 4.06 15.78
N SER A 115 -8.81 3.17 16.51
CA SER A 115 -10.20 2.80 16.20
C SER A 115 -11.20 3.91 16.47
N LYS A 116 -10.92 4.80 17.42
CA LYS A 116 -11.76 5.95 17.73
C LYS A 116 -11.67 7.01 16.60
N ASN A 117 -10.49 7.17 16.06
CA ASN A 117 -10.22 8.22 15.06
C ASN A 117 -10.48 7.74 13.62
N ASN A 118 -10.42 6.44 13.37
CA ASN A 118 -10.47 5.89 12.02
C ASN A 118 -11.42 4.71 11.92
N ARG A 119 -12.27 4.74 10.90
CA ARG A 119 -13.07 3.58 10.50
C ARG A 119 -12.25 2.62 9.63
N LEU A 120 -11.22 3.15 8.92
CA LEU A 120 -10.40 2.35 8.03
C LEU A 120 -8.92 2.73 8.21
N ILE A 121 -8.06 1.73 8.24
CA ILE A 121 -6.60 1.89 8.20
C ILE A 121 -6.08 1.15 6.96
N CYS A 122 -5.34 1.87 6.15
CA CYS A 122 -4.64 1.33 5.01
C CYS A 122 -3.15 1.26 5.32
N ILE A 123 -2.52 0.12 5.04
CA ILE A 123 -1.07 -0.08 5.21
C ILE A 123 -0.50 -0.52 3.86
N ASP A 124 0.24 0.37 3.23
CA ASP A 124 0.88 0.12 1.94
C ASP A 124 2.27 -0.47 2.12
N GLU A 125 2.66 -1.33 1.21
CA GLU A 125 3.97 -2.02 1.19
C GLU A 125 4.26 -2.82 2.46
N PHE A 126 3.25 -3.55 2.93
CA PHE A 126 3.34 -4.36 4.15
C PHE A 126 4.40 -5.45 4.02
N GLN A 127 5.41 -5.38 4.89
CA GLN A 127 6.47 -6.36 4.98
C GLN A 127 6.96 -6.45 6.42
N VAL A 128 7.32 -7.63 6.89
CA VAL A 128 7.77 -7.86 8.27
C VAL A 128 9.19 -8.41 8.21
N GLU A 129 10.14 -7.69 8.80
CA GLU A 129 11.56 -8.03 8.70
C GLU A 129 12.19 -8.42 10.03
N ASP A 130 11.64 -7.98 11.16
CA ASP A 130 12.18 -8.31 12.46
C ASP A 130 11.15 -8.89 13.43
N VAL A 131 11.65 -9.52 14.50
CA VAL A 131 10.83 -10.26 15.47
C VAL A 131 9.96 -9.31 16.31
N THR A 132 10.46 -8.13 16.65
CA THR A 132 9.72 -7.17 17.47
C THR A 132 8.51 -6.65 16.72
N ASP A 133 8.73 -6.23 15.48
CA ASP A 133 7.65 -5.76 14.60
C ASP A 133 6.63 -6.88 14.34
N ALA A 134 7.10 -8.10 14.08
CA ALA A 134 6.23 -9.26 13.87
C ALA A 134 5.26 -9.47 15.04
N MET A 135 5.77 -9.36 16.26
CA MET A 135 4.97 -9.55 17.47
C MET A 135 3.97 -8.41 17.70
N ILE A 136 4.42 -7.19 17.49
CA ILE A 136 3.60 -5.99 17.67
C ILE A 136 2.48 -5.93 16.63
N ILE A 137 2.85 -6.01 15.34
CA ILE A 137 1.90 -5.80 14.24
C ILE A 137 0.82 -6.89 14.21
N GLY A 138 1.19 -8.14 14.45
CA GLY A 138 0.23 -9.25 14.47
C GLY A 138 -0.85 -9.04 15.53
N ASN A 139 -0.45 -8.67 16.74
CA ASN A 139 -1.39 -8.40 17.84
C ASN A 139 -2.23 -7.15 17.58
N LEU A 140 -1.61 -6.08 17.08
CA LEU A 140 -2.32 -4.83 16.81
C LEU A 140 -3.40 -5.00 15.73
N LEU A 141 -3.09 -5.68 14.63
CA LEU A 141 -4.06 -5.95 13.56
C LEU A 141 -5.26 -6.74 14.10
N ASN A 142 -5.02 -7.74 14.96
CA ASN A 142 -6.08 -8.51 15.58
C ASN A 142 -6.97 -7.65 16.49
N MET A 143 -6.37 -6.75 17.27
CA MET A 143 -7.12 -5.82 18.13
C MET A 143 -7.96 -4.86 17.29
N LEU A 144 -7.41 -4.29 16.21
CA LEU A 144 -8.12 -3.38 15.32
C LEU A 144 -9.32 -4.07 14.65
N LEU A 145 -9.12 -5.30 14.14
CA LEU A 145 -10.21 -6.10 13.56
C LEU A 145 -11.29 -6.43 14.60
N SER A 146 -10.89 -6.70 15.85
CA SER A 146 -11.85 -6.96 16.95
C SER A 146 -12.64 -5.69 17.32
N LEU A 147 -12.07 -4.52 17.05
CA LEU A 147 -12.75 -3.22 17.21
C LEU A 147 -13.50 -2.79 15.95
N ASN A 148 -13.67 -3.71 15.00
CA ASN A 148 -14.37 -3.51 13.72
C ASN A 148 -13.73 -2.43 12.83
N VAL A 149 -12.43 -2.16 12.98
CA VAL A 149 -11.68 -1.30 12.05
C VAL A 149 -11.48 -2.05 10.73
N ILE A 150 -11.76 -1.40 9.63
CA ILE A 150 -11.52 -1.94 8.28
C ILE A 150 -10.01 -1.87 8.00
N ILE A 151 -9.43 -2.99 7.58
CA ILE A 151 -7.98 -3.06 7.29
C ILE A 151 -7.77 -3.32 5.80
N VAL A 152 -7.03 -2.42 5.16
CA VAL A 152 -6.61 -2.57 3.77
C VAL A 152 -5.08 -2.68 3.76
N ILE A 153 -4.56 -3.74 3.19
CA ILE A 153 -3.10 -4.00 3.16
C ILE A 153 -2.69 -4.26 1.71
N THR A 154 -1.58 -3.66 1.29
CA THR A 154 -0.89 -4.10 0.08
C THR A 154 0.45 -4.72 0.44
N SER A 155 0.87 -5.74 -0.29
CA SER A 155 2.14 -6.44 -0.06
C SER A 155 2.67 -7.09 -1.33
N ASN A 156 3.96 -7.34 -1.38
CA ASN A 156 4.56 -8.14 -2.44
C ASN A 156 4.50 -9.64 -2.13
N ALA A 157 4.20 -10.01 -0.88
CA ALA A 157 4.17 -11.40 -0.42
C ALA A 157 2.75 -11.86 -0.04
N HIS A 158 2.45 -13.13 -0.31
CA HIS A 158 1.26 -13.78 0.26
C HIS A 158 1.34 -13.77 1.79
N PRO A 159 0.22 -13.62 2.52
CA PRO A 159 0.27 -13.59 4.00
C PRO A 159 0.99 -14.77 4.63
N ASP A 160 0.86 -15.96 4.05
CA ASP A 160 1.54 -17.16 4.55
C ASP A 160 3.06 -17.14 4.29
N ASN A 161 3.53 -16.24 3.45
CA ASN A 161 4.95 -16.07 3.12
C ASN A 161 5.60 -14.90 3.86
N LEU A 162 4.86 -14.25 4.74
CA LEU A 162 5.44 -13.19 5.58
C LEU A 162 6.43 -13.78 6.59
N TYR A 163 7.60 -13.17 6.71
CA TYR A 163 8.58 -13.48 7.75
C TYR A 163 8.95 -14.97 7.78
N ILE A 164 9.22 -15.58 6.60
CA ILE A 164 9.38 -17.05 6.43
C ILE A 164 10.48 -17.61 7.35
N ASP A 165 11.65 -16.99 7.39
CA ASP A 165 12.81 -17.46 8.15
C ASP A 165 12.94 -16.75 9.51
N GLY A 166 11.88 -16.07 9.94
CA GLY A 166 11.91 -15.24 11.13
C GLY A 166 11.78 -16.00 12.45
N LEU A 167 12.48 -15.48 13.47
CA LEU A 167 12.39 -16.00 14.84
C LEU A 167 10.96 -15.88 15.37
N GLN A 168 10.47 -16.95 16.02
CA GLN A 168 9.12 -17.01 16.60
C GLN A 168 7.99 -16.78 15.58
N ARG A 169 8.23 -17.06 14.31
CA ARG A 169 7.28 -16.90 13.20
C ARG A 169 5.89 -17.48 13.51
N GLN A 170 5.84 -18.58 14.29
CA GLN A 170 4.58 -19.25 14.67
C GLN A 170 3.61 -18.30 15.40
N LYS A 171 4.13 -17.33 16.17
CA LYS A 171 3.27 -16.34 16.87
C LYS A 171 2.65 -15.36 15.86
N LEU A 172 3.43 -14.87 14.91
CA LEU A 172 2.91 -14.03 13.82
C LEU A 172 1.85 -14.80 13.03
N MET A 173 2.12 -16.05 12.69
CA MET A 173 1.18 -16.88 11.90
C MET A 173 -0.17 -17.09 12.58
N LYS A 174 -0.22 -17.16 13.91
CA LYS A 174 -1.50 -17.18 14.63
C LYS A 174 -2.32 -15.91 14.33
N SER A 175 -1.68 -14.76 14.36
CA SER A 175 -2.31 -13.47 14.04
C SER A 175 -2.71 -13.39 12.57
N ILE A 176 -1.85 -13.83 11.66
CA ILE A 176 -2.14 -13.86 10.21
C ILE A 176 -3.34 -14.78 9.93
N ASN A 177 -3.41 -15.94 10.57
CA ASN A 177 -4.54 -16.86 10.42
C ASN A 177 -5.85 -16.21 10.91
N PHE A 178 -5.84 -15.50 12.02
CA PHE A 178 -7.01 -14.74 12.48
C PHE A 178 -7.39 -13.66 11.45
N LEU A 179 -6.43 -12.88 10.98
CA LEU A 179 -6.64 -11.86 9.96
C LEU A 179 -7.33 -12.47 8.71
N LYS A 180 -6.86 -13.63 8.24
CA LYS A 180 -7.42 -14.32 7.06
C LYS A 180 -8.89 -14.75 7.26
N THR A 181 -9.37 -14.90 8.49
CA THR A 181 -10.78 -15.19 8.74
C THR A 181 -11.69 -13.96 8.66
N ARG A 182 -11.09 -12.76 8.71
CA ARG A 182 -11.83 -11.49 8.83
C ARG A 182 -11.74 -10.61 7.57
N ILE A 183 -10.68 -10.76 6.79
CA ILE A 183 -10.46 -9.95 5.59
C ILE A 183 -10.27 -10.86 4.36
N GLU A 184 -10.54 -10.32 3.20
CA GLU A 184 -10.36 -11.01 1.92
C GLU A 184 -8.87 -11.01 1.53
N ILE A 185 -8.36 -12.14 1.04
CA ILE A 185 -6.99 -12.25 0.51
C ILE A 185 -7.08 -12.26 -1.01
N PHE A 186 -6.55 -11.24 -1.65
CA PHE A 186 -6.65 -11.05 -3.09
C PHE A 186 -5.26 -11.08 -3.75
N HIS A 187 -5.10 -11.95 -4.74
CA HIS A 187 -3.90 -12.01 -5.57
C HIS A 187 -4.07 -11.12 -6.80
N LEU A 188 -3.41 -10.00 -6.84
CA LEU A 188 -3.41 -9.12 -8.01
C LEU A 188 -2.36 -9.62 -9.00
N LYS A 189 -2.82 -10.45 -9.93
CA LYS A 189 -2.02 -10.99 -11.04
C LYS A 189 -1.87 -9.97 -12.17
N GLY A 190 -0.97 -10.25 -13.10
CA GLY A 190 -0.79 -9.47 -14.32
C GLY A 190 0.56 -9.75 -14.95
N ASP A 191 0.61 -9.63 -16.26
CA ASP A 191 1.83 -9.89 -17.02
C ASP A 191 2.60 -8.61 -17.36
N ILE A 192 2.00 -7.44 -17.07
CA ILE A 192 2.54 -6.14 -17.46
C ILE A 192 2.98 -5.37 -16.23
N ASP A 193 4.23 -4.93 -16.22
CA ASP A 193 4.70 -3.93 -15.25
C ASP A 193 4.27 -2.53 -15.75
N TYR A 194 3.34 -1.92 -15.05
CA TYR A 194 2.80 -0.60 -15.41
C TYR A 194 3.82 0.53 -15.28
N ARG A 195 4.93 0.31 -14.58
CA ARG A 195 6.04 1.29 -14.52
C ARG A 195 6.73 1.41 -15.87
N THR A 196 7.00 0.26 -16.52
CA THR A 196 7.60 0.23 -17.87
C THR A 196 6.70 0.87 -18.92
N ASN A 197 5.40 0.67 -18.86
CA ASN A 197 4.47 1.30 -19.82
C ASN A 197 4.43 2.82 -19.68
N LYS A 198 4.60 3.35 -18.48
CA LYS A 198 4.65 4.81 -18.27
C LYS A 198 5.92 5.40 -18.88
N ILE A 199 7.03 4.69 -18.77
CA ILE A 199 8.32 5.08 -19.39
C ILE A 199 8.22 5.00 -20.92
N ILE A 200 7.67 3.91 -21.46
CA ILE A 200 7.48 3.72 -22.91
C ILE A 200 6.57 4.82 -23.50
N ASN A 201 5.49 5.20 -22.79
CA ASN A 201 4.59 6.26 -23.25
C ASN A 201 5.23 7.66 -23.16
N LEU A 202 6.17 7.88 -22.24
CA LEU A 202 6.96 9.11 -22.22
C LEU A 202 7.92 9.14 -23.40
N ASP A 203 8.54 8.01 -23.75
CA ASP A 203 9.42 7.90 -24.90
C ASP A 203 8.68 8.17 -26.23
N HIS A 204 7.45 7.67 -26.38
CA HIS A 204 6.68 7.89 -27.64
C HIS A 204 6.18 9.32 -27.84
N LYS A 205 6.03 10.11 -26.76
CA LYS A 205 5.62 11.54 -26.90
C LYS A 205 6.80 12.49 -27.08
N ASN A 206 8.00 12.08 -26.67
CA ASN A 206 9.19 12.93 -26.65
C ASN A 206 10.36 12.38 -27.49
N THR A 207 10.14 11.43 -28.38
CA THR A 207 11.18 10.86 -29.26
C THR A 207 11.56 11.75 -30.44
N GLU A 208 11.36 13.07 -30.36
CA GLU A 208 12.14 13.97 -31.21
C GLU A 208 13.50 14.24 -30.53
N PHE A 209 14.39 13.30 -30.76
CA PHE A 209 15.85 13.44 -30.76
C PHE A 209 16.47 14.38 -29.72
N PHE A 210 16.65 13.92 -28.50
CA PHE A 210 17.78 14.43 -27.73
C PHE A 210 19.06 13.74 -28.25
N LYS A 211 19.87 14.44 -28.98
CA LYS A 211 21.27 14.04 -29.18
C LYS A 211 21.98 14.05 -27.82
N ASP A 212 23.02 13.28 -27.65
CA ASP A 212 23.74 13.17 -26.36
C ASP A 212 24.08 14.56 -25.77
N HIS A 213 24.33 15.55 -26.60
CA HIS A 213 24.60 16.91 -26.16
C HIS A 213 23.39 17.59 -25.48
N ASP A 214 22.18 17.33 -25.94
CA ASP A 214 20.96 17.94 -25.41
C ASP A 214 20.58 17.39 -24.04
N ILE A 215 20.91 16.12 -23.80
CA ILE A 215 20.68 15.47 -22.49
C ILE A 215 21.58 16.10 -21.42
N HIS A 216 22.84 16.39 -21.76
CA HIS A 216 23.77 17.06 -20.84
C HIS A 216 23.28 18.46 -20.48
N GLU A 217 22.80 19.22 -21.48
CA GLU A 217 22.26 20.56 -21.24
C GLU A 217 21.00 20.53 -20.39
N PHE A 218 20.11 19.56 -20.61
CA PHE A 218 18.89 19.38 -19.80
C PHE A 218 19.24 19.04 -18.34
N ILE A 219 20.20 18.13 -18.11
CA ILE A 219 20.63 17.74 -16.77
C ILE A 219 21.29 18.93 -16.05
N ASN A 220 22.15 19.67 -16.76
CA ASN A 220 22.78 20.86 -16.19
C ASN A 220 21.76 21.93 -15.78
N ASN A 221 20.76 22.15 -16.62
CA ASN A 221 19.71 23.16 -16.37
C ASN A 221 18.72 22.72 -15.27
N ALA A 222 18.38 21.43 -15.22
CA ALA A 222 17.42 20.91 -14.25
C ALA A 222 18.02 20.72 -12.85
N PHE A 223 19.30 20.36 -12.76
CA PHE A 223 19.93 19.94 -11.50
C PHE A 223 21.19 20.75 -11.13
N GLY A 224 21.60 21.71 -11.93
CA GLY A 224 22.76 22.57 -11.68
C GLY A 224 24.11 21.82 -11.63
N ILE A 225 24.20 20.67 -12.30
CA ILE A 225 25.39 19.81 -12.28
C ILE A 225 26.23 20.11 -13.51
N ASN A 226 27.39 20.74 -13.31
CA ASN A 226 28.28 21.14 -14.40
C ASN A 226 29.29 20.08 -14.85
N ASN A 227 29.32 18.91 -14.22
CA ASN A 227 30.25 17.82 -14.56
C ASN A 227 29.55 16.47 -14.56
N ILE A 228 29.87 15.62 -15.53
CA ILE A 228 29.44 14.23 -15.54
C ILE A 228 30.10 13.52 -14.36
N ILE A 229 29.34 13.30 -13.32
CA ILE A 229 29.82 12.54 -12.19
C ILE A 229 29.45 11.07 -12.44
N ASN A 230 30.46 10.23 -12.61
CA ASN A 230 30.25 8.78 -12.65
C ASN A 230 29.81 8.20 -11.30
N GLU A 231 29.66 9.05 -10.30
CA GLU A 231 29.29 8.70 -8.93
C GLU A 231 28.22 9.65 -8.41
N LEU A 232 27.11 9.10 -7.95
CA LEU A 232 26.03 9.84 -7.32
C LEU A 232 25.98 9.47 -5.83
N ILE A 233 25.94 10.45 -4.95
CA ILE A 233 25.79 10.23 -3.51
C ILE A 233 24.38 10.70 -3.10
N ILE A 234 23.54 9.76 -2.67
CA ILE A 234 22.20 10.03 -2.16
C ILE A 234 22.08 9.41 -0.77
N ASN A 235 21.77 10.21 0.24
CA ASN A 235 21.60 9.75 1.63
C ASN A 235 22.82 8.94 2.12
N ASP A 236 24.03 9.46 1.90
CA ASP A 236 25.31 8.86 2.27
C ASP A 236 25.63 7.51 1.58
N ARG A 237 24.86 7.12 0.58
CA ARG A 237 25.15 5.94 -0.25
C ARG A 237 25.72 6.35 -1.60
N LYS A 238 26.79 5.68 -1.97
CA LYS A 238 27.52 5.91 -3.22
C LYS A 238 27.00 4.98 -4.31
N PHE A 239 26.56 5.56 -5.43
CA PHE A 239 26.12 4.84 -6.62
C PHE A 239 27.07 5.10 -7.77
N ILE A 240 27.56 4.05 -8.42
CA ILE A 240 28.40 4.13 -9.61
C ILE A 240 27.49 3.97 -10.82
N CYS A 241 27.35 5.04 -11.59
CA CYS A 241 26.49 5.05 -12.79
C CYS A 241 27.30 4.71 -14.03
N LYS A 242 27.06 3.54 -14.62
CA LYS A 242 27.71 3.13 -15.89
C LYS A 242 26.99 3.69 -17.13
N ASN A 243 25.75 4.18 -16.97
CA ASN A 243 24.95 4.72 -18.07
C ASN A 243 23.86 5.67 -17.56
N LEU A 244 23.60 6.74 -18.26
CA LEU A 244 22.58 7.75 -17.90
C LEU A 244 21.15 7.18 -17.81
N SER A 245 20.86 6.14 -18.54
CA SER A 245 19.54 5.46 -18.50
C SER A 245 19.20 4.88 -17.13
N ILE A 246 20.17 4.66 -16.26
CA ILE A 246 19.95 4.12 -14.90
C ILE A 246 19.46 5.21 -13.94
N ILE A 247 19.82 6.47 -14.17
CA ILE A 247 19.41 7.58 -13.28
C ILE A 247 17.88 7.82 -13.37
N PHE A 248 17.28 7.66 -14.55
CA PHE A 248 15.83 7.86 -14.72
C PHE A 248 14.96 6.78 -14.06
N LEU A 249 15.50 5.61 -13.81
CA LEU A 249 14.78 4.50 -13.16
C LEU A 249 14.63 4.66 -11.63
N TRP A 250 15.40 5.58 -11.01
CA TRP A 250 15.46 5.72 -9.56
C TRP A 250 14.81 7.01 -9.00
N ILE A 251 14.47 7.95 -9.85
CA ILE A 251 13.84 9.22 -9.43
C ILE A 251 12.29 9.20 -9.45
N UNK A 252 12.12 8.31 -9.95
CA UNK A 252 10.75 8.20 -10.10
C UNK A 252 10.04 7.55 -9.16
#